data_8445ceebd1ea06421ea0b524c001d196
#
_entry.id   8445ceebd1ea06421ea0b524c001d196
#
_cell.length_a   1.000
_cell.length_b   1.000
_cell.length_c   1.000
_cell.angle_alpha   90.00
_cell.angle_beta   90.00
_cell.angle_gamma   90.00
#
_symmetry.space_group_name_H-M   'P 1'
#
loop_
_entity.id
_entity.type
_entity.pdbx_description
1 polymer ?
#
loop_
_entity_poly.entity_id
_entity_poly.type
_entity_poly.pdbx_seq_one_letter_code
_entity_poly.pdbx_strand_id
1 'polypeptide(L)'
;MRIVIVEDSVLLREGIVRLLSESGHEVVAQLVDATMLRDTVSELRPDLVVLDVRLPPTFTDEGIEAAVAVRALHPTPPILVLSQYVEERYATELLASDSEGIGYLLKERVADVGDFVDACQRVAGGGTVLDAEVVAQLLARRRRGPFDDLTPREREVLGLMAEGRSNVGIARALVVSDGAVEKHISSIFSKLGLASSDTEHRRVLAVLQYLQHG
;
A
#
# COMPACT_ATOMS: atom_id res chain seq x y z
N MET A 1 10.55 -25.44 -5.82
CA MET A 1 9.56 -24.47 -6.31
C MET A 1 10.10 -23.80 -7.55
N ARG A 2 9.23 -23.47 -8.51
CA ARG A 2 9.54 -22.65 -9.70
C ARG A 2 9.21 -21.19 -9.38
N ILE A 3 10.17 -20.31 -9.48
CA ILE A 3 10.07 -18.94 -9.00
C ILE A 3 10.35 -17.96 -10.13
N VAL A 4 9.53 -16.92 -10.24
CA VAL A 4 9.79 -15.73 -11.08
C VAL A 4 10.26 -14.60 -10.18
N ILE A 5 11.32 -13.90 -10.56
CA ILE A 5 11.85 -12.74 -9.84
C ILE A 5 11.70 -11.50 -10.71
N VAL A 6 11.20 -10.41 -10.10
CA VAL A 6 11.10 -9.09 -10.72
C VAL A 6 11.81 -8.08 -9.83
N GLU A 7 12.99 -7.66 -10.23
CA GLU A 7 13.86 -6.75 -9.46
C GLU A 7 14.78 -6.02 -10.46
N ASP A 8 14.82 -4.71 -10.41
CA ASP A 8 15.64 -3.89 -11.33
C ASP A 8 17.11 -3.85 -10.92
N SER A 9 17.40 -3.91 -9.60
CA SER A 9 18.77 -3.95 -9.08
C SER A 9 19.45 -5.26 -9.44
N VAL A 10 20.44 -5.20 -10.33
CA VAL A 10 21.22 -6.37 -10.76
C VAL A 10 21.81 -7.12 -9.58
N LEU A 11 22.42 -6.39 -8.64
CA LEU A 11 23.08 -7.01 -7.49
C LEU A 11 22.11 -7.77 -6.59
N LEU A 12 20.96 -7.17 -6.28
CA LEU A 12 19.95 -7.80 -5.44
C LEU A 12 19.31 -8.98 -6.15
N ARG A 13 18.95 -8.82 -7.44
CA ARG A 13 18.37 -9.90 -8.25
C ARG A 13 19.28 -11.12 -8.29
N GLU A 14 20.57 -10.95 -8.64
CA GLU A 14 21.54 -12.04 -8.67
C GLU A 14 21.74 -12.67 -7.28
N GLY A 15 21.73 -11.84 -6.23
CA GLY A 15 21.78 -12.31 -4.85
C GLY A 15 20.61 -13.23 -4.52
N ILE A 16 19.37 -12.80 -4.80
CA ILE A 16 18.15 -13.59 -4.56
C ILE A 16 18.15 -14.87 -5.40
N VAL A 17 18.53 -14.80 -6.69
CA VAL A 17 18.65 -15.97 -7.57
C VAL A 17 19.58 -17.01 -6.96
N ARG A 18 20.76 -16.57 -6.51
CA ARG A 18 21.75 -17.47 -5.90
C ARG A 18 21.23 -18.10 -4.62
N LEU A 19 20.65 -17.31 -3.70
CA LEU A 19 20.09 -17.79 -2.44
C LEU A 19 19.02 -18.85 -2.66
N LEU A 20 18.07 -18.59 -3.57
CA LEU A 20 17.00 -19.52 -3.89
C LEU A 20 17.52 -20.79 -4.57
N SER A 21 18.49 -20.68 -5.48
CA SER A 21 19.10 -21.83 -6.16
C SER A 21 19.89 -22.71 -5.20
N GLU A 22 20.69 -22.12 -4.30
CA GLU A 22 21.43 -22.84 -3.25
C GLU A 22 20.46 -23.53 -2.24
N SER A 23 19.25 -23.00 -2.10
CA SER A 23 18.16 -23.60 -1.28
C SER A 23 17.32 -24.65 -2.04
N GLY A 24 17.74 -25.05 -3.24
CA GLY A 24 17.09 -26.10 -4.02
C GLY A 24 15.83 -25.65 -4.77
N HIS A 25 15.69 -24.34 -5.03
CA HIS A 25 14.59 -23.77 -5.83
C HIS A 25 15.07 -23.41 -7.24
N GLU A 26 14.15 -23.43 -8.19
CA GLU A 26 14.42 -23.10 -9.59
C GLU A 26 13.90 -21.70 -9.93
N VAL A 27 14.78 -20.78 -10.32
CA VAL A 27 14.37 -19.49 -10.85
C VAL A 27 14.13 -19.64 -12.35
N VAL A 28 12.86 -19.62 -12.76
CA VAL A 28 12.43 -19.89 -14.12
C VAL A 28 12.38 -18.65 -15.02
N ALA A 29 12.31 -17.46 -14.41
CA ALA A 29 12.46 -16.19 -15.13
C ALA A 29 12.96 -15.09 -14.20
N GLN A 30 13.68 -14.15 -14.79
CA GLN A 30 14.19 -12.93 -14.17
C GLN A 30 13.76 -11.74 -15.02
N LEU A 31 13.02 -10.80 -14.41
CA LEU A 31 12.54 -9.60 -15.06
C LEU A 31 13.15 -8.37 -14.38
N VAL A 32 13.38 -7.32 -15.13
CA VAL A 32 13.92 -6.04 -14.64
C VAL A 32 12.83 -5.00 -14.41
N ASP A 33 11.64 -5.27 -14.91
CA ASP A 33 10.44 -4.45 -14.79
C ASP A 33 9.17 -5.31 -14.85
N ALA A 34 8.02 -4.70 -14.62
CA ALA A 34 6.74 -5.40 -14.58
C ALA A 34 6.07 -5.65 -15.95
N THR A 35 6.65 -5.14 -17.05
CA THR A 35 6.00 -5.10 -18.37
C THR A 35 5.58 -6.49 -18.86
N MET A 36 6.45 -7.48 -18.72
CA MET A 36 6.22 -8.85 -19.19
C MET A 36 5.72 -9.78 -18.08
N LEU A 37 5.52 -9.30 -16.85
CA LEU A 37 5.21 -10.17 -15.70
C LEU A 37 3.94 -10.99 -15.91
N ARG A 38 2.87 -10.37 -16.37
CA ARG A 38 1.58 -11.04 -16.59
C ARG A 38 1.69 -12.19 -17.59
N ASP A 39 2.35 -11.95 -18.72
CA ASP A 39 2.51 -12.95 -19.77
C ASP A 39 3.44 -14.07 -19.30
N THR A 40 4.55 -13.73 -18.64
CA THR A 40 5.49 -14.68 -18.04
C THR A 40 4.81 -15.60 -17.01
N VAL A 41 3.98 -15.05 -16.12
CA VAL A 41 3.24 -15.83 -15.14
C VAL A 41 2.22 -16.75 -15.81
N SER A 42 1.50 -16.27 -16.81
CA SER A 42 0.51 -17.05 -17.55
C SER A 42 1.14 -18.22 -18.29
N GLU A 43 2.31 -18.03 -18.87
CA GLU A 43 3.04 -19.04 -19.63
C GLU A 43 3.74 -20.06 -18.72
N LEU A 44 4.52 -19.55 -17.75
CA LEU A 44 5.38 -20.40 -16.91
C LEU A 44 4.67 -21.02 -15.73
N ARG A 45 3.56 -20.45 -15.26
CA ARG A 45 2.79 -20.87 -14.07
C ARG A 45 3.72 -21.17 -12.88
N PRO A 46 4.43 -20.17 -12.38
CA PRO A 46 5.35 -20.35 -11.27
C PRO A 46 4.59 -20.67 -9.97
N ASP A 47 5.31 -21.32 -9.03
CA ASP A 47 4.81 -21.56 -7.67
C ASP A 47 4.85 -20.29 -6.83
N LEU A 48 5.71 -19.33 -7.19
CA LEU A 48 5.90 -18.06 -6.48
C LEU A 48 6.41 -16.97 -7.43
N VAL A 49 5.91 -15.76 -7.24
CA VAL A 49 6.48 -14.53 -7.81
C VAL A 49 7.12 -13.73 -6.68
N VAL A 50 8.42 -13.42 -6.78
CA VAL A 50 9.12 -12.46 -5.91
C VAL A 50 9.20 -11.14 -6.66
N LEU A 51 8.68 -10.07 -6.09
CA LEU A 51 8.40 -8.83 -6.80
C LEU A 51 8.80 -7.61 -5.99
N ASP A 52 9.68 -6.77 -6.54
CA ASP A 52 9.95 -5.44 -5.98
C ASP A 52 8.75 -4.50 -6.15
N VAL A 53 8.53 -3.64 -5.16
CA VAL A 53 7.51 -2.57 -5.22
C VAL A 53 7.88 -1.51 -6.24
N ARG A 54 9.13 -1.05 -6.21
CA ARG A 54 9.61 0.09 -6.99
C ARG A 54 10.38 -0.34 -8.22
N LEU A 55 9.68 -0.42 -9.33
CA LEU A 55 10.23 -0.82 -10.61
C LEU A 55 10.24 0.35 -11.61
N PRO A 56 11.08 0.28 -12.67
CA PRO A 56 10.96 1.22 -13.78
C PRO A 56 9.53 1.23 -14.37
N PRO A 57 9.05 2.37 -14.94
CA PRO A 57 9.82 3.57 -15.27
C PRO A 57 9.81 4.65 -14.19
N THR A 58 8.86 4.67 -13.24
CA THR A 58 8.72 5.79 -12.29
C THR A 58 9.30 5.51 -10.91
N PHE A 59 9.56 4.25 -10.59
CA PHE A 59 10.07 3.78 -9.31
C PHE A 59 9.16 4.15 -8.12
N THR A 60 7.85 4.07 -8.33
CA THR A 60 6.83 4.36 -7.31
C THR A 60 6.09 3.11 -6.86
N ASP A 61 5.12 2.64 -7.63
CA ASP A 61 4.16 1.59 -7.27
C ASP A 61 3.93 0.54 -8.36
N GLU A 62 4.78 0.53 -9.40
CA GLU A 62 4.64 -0.38 -10.54
C GLU A 62 4.55 -1.85 -10.13
N GLY A 63 5.34 -2.25 -9.11
CA GLY A 63 5.31 -3.61 -8.61
C GLY A 63 3.97 -3.95 -7.95
N ILE A 64 3.35 -3.01 -7.23
CA ILE A 64 2.06 -3.23 -6.60
C ILE A 64 0.94 -3.31 -7.63
N GLU A 65 0.94 -2.40 -8.62
CA GLU A 65 -0.03 -2.46 -9.72
C GLU A 65 0.08 -3.79 -10.48
N ALA A 66 1.32 -4.24 -10.73
CA ALA A 66 1.59 -5.53 -11.36
C ALA A 66 1.13 -6.71 -10.48
N ALA A 67 1.37 -6.67 -9.17
CA ALA A 67 0.90 -7.69 -8.23
C ALA A 67 -0.64 -7.81 -8.28
N VAL A 68 -1.36 -6.69 -8.21
CA VAL A 68 -2.83 -6.66 -8.32
C VAL A 68 -3.30 -7.25 -9.66
N ALA A 69 -2.66 -6.84 -10.77
CA ALA A 69 -3.01 -7.34 -12.10
C ALA A 69 -2.75 -8.85 -12.26
N VAL A 70 -1.66 -9.37 -11.71
CA VAL A 70 -1.30 -10.79 -11.74
C VAL A 70 -2.22 -11.61 -10.83
N ARG A 71 -2.62 -11.08 -9.69
CA ARG A 71 -3.58 -11.76 -8.80
C ARG A 71 -4.99 -11.93 -9.39
N ALA A 72 -5.33 -11.16 -10.40
CA ALA A 72 -6.57 -11.35 -11.16
C ALA A 72 -6.52 -12.56 -12.13
N LEU A 73 -5.38 -13.22 -12.30
CA LEU A 73 -5.25 -14.43 -13.11
C LEU A 73 -5.84 -15.65 -12.38
N HIS A 74 -6.22 -16.66 -13.16
CA HIS A 74 -6.69 -17.94 -12.64
C HIS A 74 -5.83 -19.09 -13.19
N PRO A 75 -5.26 -19.96 -12.31
CA PRO A 75 -5.25 -19.82 -10.84
C PRO A 75 -4.44 -18.61 -10.39
N THR A 76 -4.81 -18.06 -9.22
CA THR A 76 -4.12 -16.91 -8.63
C THR A 76 -2.72 -17.32 -8.16
N PRO A 77 -1.64 -16.73 -8.70
CA PRO A 77 -0.29 -17.09 -8.29
C PRO A 77 0.06 -16.50 -6.92
N PRO A 78 0.80 -17.24 -6.07
CA PRO A 78 1.38 -16.68 -4.86
C PRO A 78 2.39 -15.58 -5.17
N ILE A 79 2.38 -14.49 -4.39
CA ILE A 79 3.26 -13.33 -4.59
C ILE A 79 3.92 -12.93 -3.27
N LEU A 80 5.24 -12.83 -3.27
CA LEU A 80 6.03 -12.23 -2.20
C LEU A 80 6.56 -10.87 -2.68
N VAL A 81 6.03 -9.81 -2.11
CA VAL A 81 6.46 -8.45 -2.40
C VAL A 81 7.66 -8.09 -1.51
N LEU A 82 8.70 -7.51 -2.11
CA LEU A 82 9.85 -6.94 -1.42
C LEU A 82 9.80 -5.41 -1.51
N SER A 83 9.97 -4.72 -0.39
CA SER A 83 9.99 -3.27 -0.34
C SER A 83 11.16 -2.74 0.47
N GLN A 84 11.70 -1.60 0.09
CA GLN A 84 12.73 -0.93 0.88
C GLN A 84 12.15 -0.25 2.13
N TYR A 85 10.87 0.12 2.09
CA TYR A 85 10.18 0.84 3.16
C TYR A 85 8.82 0.23 3.41
N VAL A 86 8.27 0.47 4.61
CA VAL A 86 6.89 0.12 4.90
C VAL A 86 5.97 1.11 4.18
N GLU A 87 5.24 0.63 3.19
CA GLU A 87 4.27 1.42 2.45
C GLU A 87 2.87 0.91 2.77
N GLU A 88 2.25 1.53 3.78
CA GLU A 88 0.95 1.10 4.34
C GLU A 88 -0.16 1.00 3.30
N ARG A 89 -0.19 1.93 2.33
CA ARG A 89 -1.19 1.94 1.26
C ARG A 89 -1.15 0.64 0.48
N TYR A 90 0.04 0.20 0.10
CA TYR A 90 0.24 -0.99 -0.73
C TYR A 90 -0.04 -2.28 0.03
N ALA A 91 0.40 -2.37 1.28
CA ALA A 91 0.07 -3.51 2.12
C ALA A 91 -1.46 -3.63 2.31
N THR A 92 -2.17 -2.51 2.49
CA THR A 92 -3.63 -2.49 2.61
C THR A 92 -4.30 -2.95 1.32
N GLU A 93 -3.84 -2.48 0.16
CA GLU A 93 -4.41 -2.81 -1.16
C GLU A 93 -4.22 -4.29 -1.50
N LEU A 94 -3.02 -4.83 -1.26
CA LEU A 94 -2.73 -6.25 -1.48
C LEU A 94 -3.56 -7.18 -0.58
N LEU A 95 -3.80 -6.77 0.68
CA LEU A 95 -4.56 -7.56 1.64
C LEU A 95 -6.08 -7.40 1.53
N ALA A 96 -6.56 -6.40 0.78
CA ALA A 96 -7.99 -6.08 0.70
C ALA A 96 -8.81 -7.13 -0.07
N SER A 97 -8.21 -7.83 -1.03
CA SER A 97 -8.93 -8.77 -1.91
C SER A 97 -8.99 -10.18 -1.33
N ASP A 98 -7.85 -10.78 -1.08
CA ASP A 98 -7.66 -12.10 -0.49
C ASP A 98 -6.21 -12.18 -0.01
N SER A 99 -5.97 -12.59 1.22
CA SER A 99 -4.63 -12.65 1.79
C SER A 99 -3.93 -14.00 1.57
N GLU A 100 -4.59 -14.98 0.96
CA GLU A 100 -4.01 -16.28 0.68
C GLU A 100 -2.90 -16.17 -0.39
N GLY A 101 -1.73 -16.73 -0.10
CA GLY A 101 -0.58 -16.68 -0.99
C GLY A 101 0.01 -15.27 -1.18
N ILE A 102 -0.08 -14.42 -0.16
CA ILE A 102 0.53 -13.07 -0.18
C ILE A 102 1.62 -12.96 0.87
N GLY A 103 2.77 -12.41 0.45
CA GLY A 103 3.82 -11.96 1.36
C GLY A 103 4.18 -10.50 1.12
N TYR A 104 4.54 -9.81 2.20
CA TYR A 104 5.13 -8.48 2.15
C TYR A 104 6.29 -8.42 3.15
N LEU A 105 7.52 -8.31 2.64
CA LEU A 105 8.74 -8.24 3.43
C LEU A 105 9.54 -6.99 3.09
N LEU A 106 10.29 -6.50 4.06
CA LEU A 106 11.32 -5.50 3.82
C LEU A 106 12.54 -6.14 3.18
N LYS A 107 13.18 -5.44 2.22
CA LYS A 107 14.38 -5.94 1.50
C LYS A 107 15.53 -6.32 2.44
N GLU A 108 15.62 -5.72 3.62
CA GLU A 108 16.60 -6.07 4.64
C GLU A 108 16.44 -7.51 5.19
N ARG A 109 15.22 -8.08 5.12
CA ARG A 109 14.96 -9.47 5.54
C ARG A 109 15.59 -10.51 4.62
N VAL A 110 15.94 -10.13 3.39
CA VAL A 110 16.67 -11.01 2.46
C VAL A 110 18.07 -11.36 2.99
N ALA A 111 18.62 -10.53 3.86
CA ALA A 111 19.93 -10.80 4.50
C ALA A 111 19.88 -11.99 5.46
N ASP A 112 18.73 -12.30 6.06
CA ASP A 112 18.51 -13.54 6.79
C ASP A 112 17.97 -14.61 5.83
N VAL A 113 18.89 -15.41 5.31
CA VAL A 113 18.61 -16.39 4.25
C VAL A 113 17.56 -17.40 4.69
N GLY A 114 17.64 -17.88 5.93
CA GLY A 114 16.71 -18.87 6.48
C GLY A 114 15.28 -18.33 6.51
N ASP A 115 15.10 -17.18 7.13
CA ASP A 115 13.81 -16.53 7.27
C ASP A 115 13.21 -16.14 5.90
N PHE A 116 14.04 -15.69 4.96
CA PHE A 116 13.59 -15.36 3.60
C PHE A 116 13.10 -16.59 2.83
N VAL A 117 13.84 -17.69 2.86
CA VAL A 117 13.45 -18.95 2.19
C VAL A 117 12.18 -19.53 2.82
N ASP A 118 12.08 -19.53 4.15
CA ASP A 118 10.87 -19.97 4.86
C ASP A 118 9.65 -19.11 4.49
N ALA A 119 9.83 -17.80 4.36
CA ALA A 119 8.78 -16.90 3.90
C ALA A 119 8.32 -17.23 2.47
N CYS A 120 9.27 -17.48 1.55
CA CYS A 120 8.97 -17.92 0.18
C CYS A 120 8.13 -19.22 0.17
N GLN A 121 8.52 -20.21 0.97
CA GLN A 121 7.81 -21.50 1.06
C GLN A 121 6.42 -21.36 1.64
N ARG A 122 6.25 -20.54 2.69
CA ARG A 122 4.95 -20.29 3.31
C ARG A 122 3.99 -19.60 2.36
N VAL A 123 4.47 -18.59 1.62
CA VAL A 123 3.65 -17.85 0.63
C VAL A 123 3.28 -18.78 -0.52
N ALA A 124 4.22 -19.56 -1.05
CA ALA A 124 3.96 -20.53 -2.11
C ALA A 124 2.94 -21.62 -1.69
N GLY A 125 2.93 -21.97 -0.39
CA GLY A 125 1.94 -22.88 0.20
C GLY A 125 0.57 -22.25 0.50
N GLY A 126 0.30 -21.02 0.04
CA GLY A 126 -0.95 -20.30 0.28
C GLY A 126 -0.98 -19.51 1.60
N GLY A 127 0.09 -19.53 2.40
CA GLY A 127 0.15 -18.78 3.65
C GLY A 127 0.30 -17.27 3.41
N THR A 128 -0.03 -16.47 4.44
CA THR A 128 0.22 -15.03 4.47
C THR A 128 1.47 -14.75 5.29
N VAL A 129 2.39 -13.95 4.76
CA VAL A 129 3.62 -13.51 5.44
C VAL A 129 3.72 -11.99 5.42
N LEU A 130 3.75 -11.37 6.58
CA LEU A 130 3.90 -9.92 6.71
C LEU A 130 5.08 -9.61 7.62
N ASP A 131 5.91 -8.64 7.22
CA ASP A 131 6.94 -8.11 8.09
C ASP A 131 6.33 -7.51 9.36
N ALA A 132 6.98 -7.73 10.50
CA ALA A 132 6.50 -7.23 11.78
C ALA A 132 6.33 -5.71 11.80
N GLU A 133 7.19 -4.97 11.10
CA GLU A 133 7.09 -3.52 10.98
C GLU A 133 5.86 -3.10 10.15
N VAL A 134 5.54 -3.85 9.08
CA VAL A 134 4.33 -3.63 8.29
C VAL A 134 3.09 -3.83 9.14
N VAL A 135 3.05 -4.93 9.90
CA VAL A 135 1.95 -5.22 10.83
C VAL A 135 1.82 -4.12 11.90
N ALA A 136 2.93 -3.69 12.49
CA ALA A 136 2.92 -2.64 13.50
C ALA A 136 2.35 -1.31 12.96
N GLN A 137 2.72 -0.91 11.74
CA GLN A 137 2.21 0.30 11.12
C GLN A 137 0.73 0.19 10.75
N LEU A 138 0.30 -0.95 10.18
CA LEU A 138 -1.12 -1.20 9.89
C LEU A 138 -2.00 -1.16 11.16
N LEU A 139 -1.51 -1.71 12.27
CA LEU A 139 -2.20 -1.65 13.56
C LEU A 139 -2.20 -0.24 14.16
N ALA A 140 -1.11 0.50 14.02
CA ALA A 140 -1.03 1.90 14.46
C ALA A 140 -2.03 2.77 13.71
N ARG A 141 -2.19 2.55 12.38
CA ARG A 141 -3.19 3.25 11.57
C ARG A 141 -4.63 2.92 11.99
N ARG A 142 -4.93 1.65 12.29
CA ARG A 142 -6.27 1.27 12.81
C ARG A 142 -6.61 1.93 14.14
N ARG A 143 -5.60 2.33 14.91
CA ARG A 143 -5.77 3.11 16.15
C ARG A 143 -5.92 4.61 15.92
N ARG A 144 -5.50 5.10 14.72
CA ARG A 144 -5.72 6.49 14.32
C ARG A 144 -7.13 6.62 13.78
N GLY A 145 -7.92 7.46 14.43
CA GLY A 145 -9.23 7.84 13.93
C GLY A 145 -9.08 8.65 12.62
N PRO A 146 -10.13 8.73 11.79
CA PRO A 146 -10.10 9.46 10.52
C PRO A 146 -9.72 10.95 10.65
N PHE A 147 -9.70 11.48 11.88
CA PHE A 147 -9.40 12.88 12.19
C PHE A 147 -8.03 13.09 12.85
N ASP A 148 -7.24 12.05 13.07
CA ASP A 148 -5.95 12.17 13.77
C ASP A 148 -4.90 12.93 12.95
N ASP A 149 -5.03 12.94 11.64
CA ASP A 149 -4.21 13.72 10.73
C ASP A 149 -4.59 15.21 10.67
N LEU A 150 -5.73 15.59 11.28
CA LEU A 150 -6.13 16.98 11.36
C LEU A 150 -5.34 17.72 12.46
N THR A 151 -4.81 18.88 12.12
CA THR A 151 -4.23 19.80 13.11
C THR A 151 -5.32 20.25 14.11
N PRO A 152 -4.96 20.72 15.31
CA PRO A 152 -5.92 21.29 16.25
C PRO A 152 -6.82 22.34 15.62
N ARG A 153 -6.25 23.18 14.73
CA ARG A 153 -6.99 24.25 14.05
C ARG A 153 -7.99 23.69 13.03
N GLU A 154 -7.61 22.66 12.30
CA GLU A 154 -8.51 21.98 11.35
C GLU A 154 -9.66 21.26 12.06
N ARG A 155 -9.41 20.67 13.22
CA ARG A 155 -10.48 20.09 14.07
C ARG A 155 -11.47 21.14 14.55
N GLU A 156 -10.97 22.32 14.98
CA GLU A 156 -11.85 23.45 15.34
C GLU A 156 -12.71 23.88 14.15
N VAL A 157 -12.13 24.05 12.97
CA VAL A 157 -12.85 24.42 11.76
C VAL A 157 -13.91 23.37 11.42
N LEU A 158 -13.56 22.07 11.49
CA LEU A 158 -14.49 20.97 11.20
C LEU A 158 -15.64 20.91 12.23
N GLY A 159 -15.37 21.13 13.51
CA GLY A 159 -16.39 21.23 14.53
C GLY A 159 -17.39 22.37 14.26
N LEU A 160 -16.90 23.56 13.91
CA LEU A 160 -17.77 24.70 13.53
C LEU A 160 -18.54 24.45 12.23
N MET A 161 -17.97 23.67 11.29
CA MET A 161 -18.70 23.19 10.11
C MET A 161 -19.85 22.26 10.50
N ALA A 162 -19.62 21.38 11.45
CA ALA A 162 -20.63 20.45 11.97
C ALA A 162 -21.76 21.17 12.73
N GLU A 163 -21.48 22.33 13.35
CA GLU A 163 -22.48 23.24 13.90
C GLU A 163 -23.32 23.95 12.81
N GLY A 164 -23.05 23.75 11.53
CA GLY A 164 -23.76 24.38 10.42
C GLY A 164 -23.29 25.79 10.08
N ARG A 165 -22.15 26.27 10.59
CA ARG A 165 -21.66 27.63 10.32
C ARG A 165 -21.15 27.77 8.88
N SER A 166 -21.38 28.92 8.27
CA SER A 166 -20.77 29.32 7.01
C SER A 166 -19.29 29.67 7.18
N ASN A 167 -18.52 29.75 6.09
CA ASN A 167 -17.10 30.17 6.16
C ASN A 167 -16.92 31.52 6.83
N VAL A 168 -17.77 32.48 6.54
CA VAL A 168 -17.81 33.81 7.21
C VAL A 168 -18.08 33.68 8.71
N GLY A 169 -19.01 32.79 9.10
CA GLY A 169 -19.32 32.50 10.51
C GLY A 169 -18.13 31.87 11.25
N ILE A 170 -17.43 30.96 10.59
CA ILE A 170 -16.19 30.33 11.11
C ILE A 170 -15.06 31.35 11.21
N ALA A 171 -14.85 32.19 10.18
CA ALA A 171 -13.84 33.23 10.17
C ALA A 171 -14.01 34.20 11.34
N ARG A 172 -15.26 34.63 11.61
CA ARG A 172 -15.58 35.48 12.77
C ARG A 172 -15.34 34.78 14.10
N ALA A 173 -15.75 33.53 14.24
CA ALA A 173 -15.59 32.77 15.47
C ALA A 173 -14.11 32.53 15.82
N LEU A 174 -13.28 32.31 14.80
CA LEU A 174 -11.87 31.99 14.97
C LEU A 174 -10.94 33.20 14.85
N VAL A 175 -11.50 34.40 14.57
CA VAL A 175 -10.77 35.68 14.37
C VAL A 175 -9.69 35.55 13.29
N VAL A 176 -10.07 35.02 12.12
CA VAL A 176 -9.20 34.84 10.95
C VAL A 176 -9.87 35.37 9.69
N SER A 177 -9.14 35.46 8.57
CA SER A 177 -9.73 35.79 7.28
C SER A 177 -10.50 34.66 6.66
N ASP A 178 -11.49 34.97 5.79
CA ASP A 178 -12.26 33.96 5.02
C ASP A 178 -11.34 33.07 4.20
N GLY A 179 -10.29 33.63 3.56
CA GLY A 179 -9.32 32.86 2.79
C GLY A 179 -8.48 31.89 3.64
N ALA A 180 -8.27 32.19 4.94
CA ALA A 180 -7.63 31.26 5.84
C ALA A 180 -8.55 30.06 6.16
N VAL A 181 -9.84 30.31 6.36
CA VAL A 181 -10.84 29.27 6.55
C VAL A 181 -10.94 28.37 5.32
N GLU A 182 -10.94 28.93 4.11
CA GLU A 182 -10.96 28.14 2.86
C GLU A 182 -9.75 27.23 2.71
N LYS A 183 -8.56 27.71 3.08
CA LYS A 183 -7.34 26.90 3.10
C LYS A 183 -7.47 25.71 4.08
N HIS A 184 -7.96 25.95 5.30
CA HIS A 184 -8.18 24.89 6.27
C HIS A 184 -9.21 23.88 5.76
N ILE A 185 -10.33 24.32 5.17
CA ILE A 185 -11.36 23.43 4.61
C ILE A 185 -10.78 22.58 3.47
N SER A 186 -9.99 23.18 2.57
CA SER A 186 -9.34 22.45 1.49
C SER A 186 -8.38 21.39 2.01
N SER A 187 -7.59 21.73 3.03
CA SER A 187 -6.69 20.78 3.71
C SER A 187 -7.46 19.66 4.41
N ILE A 188 -8.57 19.97 5.09
CA ILE A 188 -9.45 18.98 5.73
C ILE A 188 -9.97 18.00 4.67
N PHE A 189 -10.50 18.47 3.53
CA PHE A 189 -11.00 17.61 2.48
C PHE A 189 -9.93 16.69 1.90
N SER A 190 -8.71 17.22 1.70
CA SER A 190 -7.56 16.41 1.26
C SER A 190 -7.22 15.32 2.26
N LYS A 191 -7.12 15.65 3.55
CA LYS A 191 -6.78 14.71 4.63
C LYS A 191 -7.85 13.65 4.88
N LEU A 192 -9.12 14.00 4.64
CA LEU A 192 -10.25 13.07 4.73
C LEU A 192 -10.48 12.27 3.44
N GLY A 193 -9.63 12.41 2.42
CA GLY A 193 -9.75 11.69 1.15
C GLY A 193 -10.96 12.09 0.31
N LEU A 194 -11.53 13.28 0.54
CA LEU A 194 -12.71 13.77 -0.18
C LEU A 194 -12.32 14.44 -1.50
N ALA A 195 -12.25 13.65 -2.58
CA ALA A 195 -11.96 14.14 -3.92
C ALA A 195 -13.03 15.13 -4.42
N SER A 196 -12.66 16.00 -5.38
CA SER A 196 -13.64 16.87 -6.03
C SER A 196 -14.55 16.03 -6.92
N SER A 197 -15.87 16.11 -6.70
CA SER A 197 -16.91 15.39 -7.45
C SER A 197 -18.01 16.36 -7.82
N ASP A 198 -18.57 16.20 -9.01
CA ASP A 198 -19.72 17.00 -9.48
C ASP A 198 -21.04 16.55 -8.84
N THR A 199 -21.06 15.37 -8.23
CA THR A 199 -22.28 14.74 -7.68
C THR A 199 -22.35 14.78 -6.15
N GLU A 200 -21.25 15.09 -5.45
CA GLU A 200 -21.17 15.02 -3.99
C GLU A 200 -20.71 16.33 -3.34
N HIS A 201 -21.41 16.73 -2.29
CA HIS A 201 -21.03 17.90 -1.50
C HIS A 201 -20.01 17.54 -0.42
N ARG A 202 -18.71 17.73 -0.70
CA ARG A 202 -17.59 17.42 0.21
C ARG A 202 -17.79 17.95 1.63
N ARG A 203 -18.39 19.14 1.77
CA ARG A 203 -18.67 19.72 3.08
C ARG A 203 -19.64 18.85 3.89
N VAL A 204 -20.69 18.33 3.24
CA VAL A 204 -21.66 17.43 3.88
C VAL A 204 -21.01 16.12 4.27
N LEU A 205 -20.21 15.54 3.38
CA LEU A 205 -19.49 14.29 3.66
C LEU A 205 -18.52 14.44 4.84
N ALA A 206 -17.75 15.53 4.89
CA ALA A 206 -16.85 15.80 6.01
C ALA A 206 -17.60 15.91 7.35
N VAL A 207 -18.73 16.59 7.36
CA VAL A 207 -19.57 16.74 8.57
C VAL A 207 -20.20 15.41 8.98
N LEU A 208 -20.69 14.61 8.03
CA LEU A 208 -21.26 13.28 8.33
C LEU A 208 -20.19 12.35 8.91
N GLN A 209 -18.97 12.32 8.35
CA GLN A 209 -17.85 11.57 8.92
C GLN A 209 -17.56 12.02 10.34
N TYR A 210 -17.51 13.35 10.59
CA TYR A 210 -17.24 13.90 11.93
C TYR A 210 -18.30 13.49 12.95
N LEU A 211 -19.58 13.52 12.59
CA LEU A 211 -20.68 13.15 13.50
C LEU A 211 -20.78 11.64 13.77
N GLN A 212 -20.21 10.80 12.90
CA GLN A 212 -20.19 9.33 13.08
C GLN A 212 -19.05 8.85 13.98
N HIS A 213 -17.99 9.64 14.18
CA HIS A 213 -16.77 9.22 14.88
C HIS A 213 -16.37 10.18 16.00
N GLY A 214 -17.14 11.25 16.23
CA GLY A 214 -16.91 12.26 17.27
C GLY A 214 -17.64 12.03 18.58
#